data_9de85e71eec33e6d6a9d1ef1b2e595ab
#
_entry.id   9de85e71eec33e6d6a9d1ef1b2e595ab
#
_cell.length_a   1.000
_cell.length_b   1.000
_cell.length_c   1.000
_cell.angle_alpha   90.00
_cell.angle_beta   90.00
_cell.angle_gamma   90.00
#
_symmetry.space_group_name_H-M   'P 1'
#
loop_
_entity.id
_entity.type
_entity.pdbx_description
1 polymer ?
#
loop_
_entity_poly.entity_id
_entity_poly.type
_entity_poly.pdbx_seq_one_letter_code
_entity_poly.pdbx_strand_id
1 'polypeptide(L)'
;TMEQQNTRLRNAGFATFFFSGICAISAGVVVSLLQERYGFAYSMTGTLLSLMSVGNLLAGLLMGMLPSALGMKRSVLLLTVGYAVGYAIMGLTGAVALLAVAFFVVGIAKGSVINTCTILVSDNSADRTRGMNLMHSCYACGALLCPFLIAAAARVSTELAVFLLAAM
;
A
#
# COMPACT_ATOMS: atom_id res chain seq x y z
N THR A 1 25.97 16.46 -5.98
CA THR A 1 25.67 17.66 -5.18
C THR A 1 24.42 17.42 -4.34
N MET A 2 24.23 18.16 -3.24
CA MET A 2 23.00 18.05 -2.37
C MET A 2 21.73 18.22 -3.17
N GLU A 3 21.67 19.12 -4.12
CA GLU A 3 20.50 19.34 -4.99
C GLU A 3 20.13 18.11 -5.83
N GLN A 4 21.13 17.41 -6.36
CA GLN A 4 20.88 16.14 -7.09
C GLN A 4 20.36 15.04 -6.18
N GLN A 5 20.83 14.98 -4.93
CA GLN A 5 20.36 14.04 -3.95
C GLN A 5 18.90 14.31 -3.56
N ASN A 6 18.55 15.56 -3.30
CA ASN A 6 17.19 15.99 -2.98
C ASN A 6 16.22 15.66 -4.12
N THR A 7 16.63 15.93 -5.38
CA THR A 7 15.83 15.59 -6.56
C THR A 7 15.60 14.09 -6.70
N ARG A 8 16.64 13.27 -6.44
CA ARG A 8 16.49 11.80 -6.47
C ARG A 8 15.54 11.28 -5.40
N LEU A 9 15.66 11.78 -4.18
CA LEU A 9 14.79 11.40 -3.06
C LEU A 9 13.33 11.79 -3.32
N ARG A 10 13.09 12.99 -3.81
CA ARG A 10 11.76 13.45 -4.19
C ARG A 10 11.15 12.58 -5.31
N ASN A 11 11.91 12.28 -6.36
CA ASN A 11 11.43 11.47 -7.47
C ASN A 11 11.19 10.01 -7.04
N ALA A 12 12.00 9.47 -6.15
CA ALA A 12 11.74 8.17 -5.51
C ALA A 12 10.42 8.19 -4.73
N GLY A 13 10.13 9.28 -4.01
CA GLY A 13 8.85 9.47 -3.34
C GLY A 13 7.66 9.46 -4.31
N PHE A 14 7.77 10.13 -5.45
CA PHE A 14 6.73 10.11 -6.49
C PHE A 14 6.49 8.71 -7.06
N ALA A 15 7.56 7.98 -7.41
CA ALA A 15 7.47 6.63 -7.92
C ALA A 15 6.85 5.68 -6.89
N THR A 16 7.33 5.72 -5.65
CA THR A 16 6.79 4.89 -4.57
C THR A 16 5.31 5.19 -4.33
N PHE A 17 4.92 6.46 -4.38
CA PHE A 17 3.53 6.83 -4.14
C PHE A 17 2.60 6.44 -5.31
N PHE A 18 3.11 6.42 -6.54
CA PHE A 18 2.40 5.86 -7.70
C PHE A 18 2.09 4.36 -7.49
N PHE A 19 3.09 3.54 -7.14
CA PHE A 19 2.88 2.11 -6.86
C PHE A 19 1.99 1.90 -5.62
N SER A 20 2.15 2.74 -4.60
CA SER A 20 1.26 2.73 -3.43
C SER A 20 -0.19 3.02 -3.81
N GLY A 21 -0.44 3.86 -4.81
CA GLY A 21 -1.79 4.11 -5.34
C GLY A 21 -2.42 2.83 -5.90
N ILE A 22 -1.65 2.05 -6.69
CA ILE A 22 -2.08 0.75 -7.19
C ILE A 22 -2.40 -0.19 -6.03
N CYS A 23 -1.45 -0.40 -5.12
CA CYS A 23 -1.60 -1.34 -4.00
C CYS A 23 -2.72 -0.93 -3.02
N ALA A 24 -2.88 0.35 -2.75
CA ALA A 24 -3.87 0.82 -1.77
C ALA A 24 -5.32 0.68 -2.25
N ILE A 25 -5.57 0.87 -3.55
CA ILE A 25 -6.90 0.71 -4.15
C ILE A 25 -7.19 -0.75 -4.47
N SER A 26 -6.15 -1.53 -4.75
CA SER A 26 -6.29 -2.95 -5.08
C SER A 26 -6.98 -3.77 -3.99
N ALA A 27 -6.86 -3.39 -2.70
CA ALA A 27 -7.50 -4.10 -1.61
C ALA A 27 -9.03 -4.17 -1.76
N GLY A 28 -9.67 -3.11 -2.27
CA GLY A 28 -11.10 -3.11 -2.58
C GLY A 28 -11.47 -4.04 -3.73
N VAL A 29 -10.63 -4.12 -4.75
CA VAL A 29 -10.85 -5.04 -5.90
C VAL A 29 -10.56 -6.49 -5.47
N VAL A 30 -9.47 -6.71 -4.74
CA VAL A 30 -9.08 -8.04 -4.25
C VAL A 30 -10.14 -8.61 -3.31
N VAL A 31 -10.70 -7.81 -2.39
CA VAL A 31 -11.75 -8.29 -1.48
C VAL A 31 -12.99 -8.72 -2.23
N SER A 32 -13.34 -8.04 -3.32
CA SER A 32 -14.46 -8.43 -4.19
C SER A 32 -14.18 -9.76 -4.91
N LEU A 33 -12.97 -9.96 -5.41
CA LEU A 33 -12.54 -11.23 -6.01
C LEU A 33 -12.56 -12.38 -5.00
N LEU A 34 -12.10 -12.13 -3.77
CA LEU A 34 -12.13 -13.12 -2.69
C LEU A 34 -13.57 -13.44 -2.26
N GLN A 35 -14.44 -12.44 -2.22
CA GLN A 35 -15.86 -12.62 -1.94
C GLN A 35 -16.54 -13.51 -2.99
N GLU A 36 -16.27 -13.25 -4.27
CA GLU A 36 -16.82 -14.06 -5.37
C GLU A 36 -16.29 -15.50 -5.31
N ARG A 37 -14.99 -15.67 -5.07
CA ARG A 37 -14.33 -16.98 -5.03
C ARG A 37 -14.74 -17.84 -3.86
N TYR A 38 -14.88 -17.25 -2.65
CA TYR A 38 -15.12 -17.99 -1.40
C TYR A 38 -16.55 -17.83 -0.85
N GLY A 39 -17.38 -17.04 -1.53
CA GLY A 39 -18.77 -16.85 -1.11
C GLY A 39 -18.95 -16.07 0.19
N PHE A 40 -18.05 -15.13 0.50
CA PHE A 40 -18.13 -14.35 1.74
C PHE A 40 -19.37 -13.43 1.75
N ALA A 41 -19.98 -13.30 2.94
CA ALA A 41 -21.02 -12.30 3.16
C ALA A 41 -20.45 -10.86 3.08
N TYR A 42 -21.26 -9.91 2.67
CA TYR A 42 -20.87 -8.48 2.62
C TYR A 42 -20.39 -7.94 3.96
N SER A 43 -20.93 -8.44 5.08
CA SER A 43 -20.46 -8.09 6.43
C SER A 43 -19.02 -8.49 6.65
N MET A 44 -18.59 -9.64 6.14
CA MET A 44 -17.20 -10.10 6.22
C MET A 44 -16.26 -9.18 5.40
N THR A 45 -16.65 -8.84 4.19
CA THR A 45 -15.93 -7.88 3.33
C THR A 45 -15.73 -6.55 4.05
N GLY A 46 -16.78 -6.01 4.65
CA GLY A 46 -16.72 -4.79 5.46
C GLY A 46 -15.76 -4.92 6.66
N THR A 47 -15.77 -6.06 7.35
CA THR A 47 -14.87 -6.33 8.48
C THR A 47 -13.41 -6.34 8.04
N LEU A 48 -13.07 -7.01 6.93
CA LEU A 48 -11.70 -7.06 6.40
C LEU A 48 -11.19 -5.65 6.03
N LEU A 49 -12.00 -4.84 5.35
CA LEU A 49 -11.64 -3.46 5.02
C LEU A 49 -11.53 -2.57 6.26
N SER A 50 -12.35 -2.81 7.29
CA SER A 50 -12.24 -2.10 8.55
C SER A 50 -10.94 -2.44 9.28
N LEU A 51 -10.51 -3.71 9.30
CA LEU A 51 -9.22 -4.13 9.85
C LEU A 51 -8.05 -3.46 9.12
N MET A 52 -8.13 -3.35 7.80
CA MET A 52 -7.14 -2.60 7.02
C MET A 52 -7.09 -1.13 7.44
N SER A 53 -8.24 -0.50 7.69
CA SER A 53 -8.32 0.88 8.16
C SER A 53 -7.72 1.06 9.56
N VAL A 54 -7.94 0.11 10.46
CA VAL A 54 -7.29 0.08 11.78
C VAL A 54 -5.77 -0.05 11.65
N GLY A 55 -5.28 -0.93 10.78
CA GLY A 55 -3.84 -1.06 10.49
C GLY A 55 -3.25 0.24 9.96
N ASN A 56 -3.95 0.92 9.04
CA ASN A 56 -3.54 2.20 8.49
C ASN A 56 -3.45 3.31 9.58
N LEU A 57 -4.39 3.32 10.51
CA LEU A 57 -4.35 4.25 11.65
C LEU A 57 -3.14 3.98 12.56
N LEU A 58 -2.89 2.72 12.90
CA LEU A 58 -1.77 2.31 13.74
C LEU A 58 -0.42 2.60 13.08
N ALA A 59 -0.33 2.60 11.76
CA ALA A 59 0.87 2.96 11.02
C ALA A 59 1.39 4.36 11.37
N GLY A 60 0.49 5.31 11.63
CA GLY A 60 0.86 6.66 12.08
C GLY A 60 1.61 6.64 13.41
N LEU A 61 1.14 5.85 14.37
CA LEU A 61 1.80 5.66 15.66
C LEU A 61 3.14 4.92 15.51
N LEU A 62 3.17 3.85 14.73
CA LEU A 62 4.38 3.07 14.48
C LEU A 62 5.45 3.92 13.80
N MET A 63 5.09 4.73 12.80
CA MET A 63 6.01 5.64 12.12
C MET A 63 6.48 6.80 13.01
N GLY A 64 5.75 7.14 14.07
CA GLY A 64 6.20 8.08 15.10
C GLY A 64 7.22 7.48 16.06
N MET A 65 7.16 6.17 16.33
CA MET A 65 7.96 5.51 17.37
C MET A 65 9.14 4.70 16.82
N LEU A 66 8.93 3.88 15.79
CA LEU A 66 9.97 2.96 15.29
C LEU A 66 11.22 3.67 14.75
N PRO A 67 11.15 4.80 14.05
CA PRO A 67 12.34 5.45 13.53
C PRO A 67 13.33 5.89 14.61
N SER A 68 12.87 6.21 15.82
CA SER A 68 13.73 6.55 16.96
C SER A 68 14.51 5.33 17.48
N ALA A 69 13.95 4.12 17.38
CA ALA A 69 14.56 2.88 17.87
C ALA A 69 15.40 2.16 16.80
N LEU A 70 14.89 2.08 15.55
CA LEU A 70 15.47 1.27 14.48
C LEU A 70 16.13 2.09 13.35
N GLY A 71 15.90 3.41 13.35
CA GLY A 71 16.23 4.30 12.26
C GLY A 71 15.17 4.28 11.13
N MET A 72 15.05 5.38 10.40
CA MET A 72 14.01 5.58 9.37
C MET A 72 14.01 4.49 8.31
N LYS A 73 15.17 4.14 7.74
CA LYS A 73 15.26 3.16 6.65
C LYS A 73 14.73 1.78 7.06
N ARG A 74 15.14 1.29 8.24
CA ARG A 74 14.72 -0.04 8.71
C ARG A 74 13.24 -0.05 9.07
N SER A 75 12.73 1.00 9.67
CA SER A 75 11.32 1.14 10.02
C SER A 75 10.44 1.11 8.77
N VAL A 76 10.81 1.86 7.74
CA VAL A 76 10.08 1.88 6.46
C VAL A 76 10.10 0.50 5.81
N LEU A 77 11.26 -0.14 5.68
CA LEU A 77 11.38 -1.47 5.08
C LEU A 77 10.55 -2.50 5.83
N LEU A 78 10.63 -2.51 7.17
CA LEU A 78 9.88 -3.47 8.01
C LEU A 78 8.37 -3.33 7.81
N LEU A 79 7.88 -2.10 7.78
CA LEU A 79 6.45 -1.85 7.69
C LEU A 79 5.91 -2.01 6.26
N THR A 80 6.68 -1.64 5.24
CA THR A 80 6.25 -1.75 3.83
C THR A 80 6.27 -3.18 3.30
N VAL A 81 7.10 -4.07 3.86
CA VAL A 81 7.05 -5.53 3.58
C VAL A 81 5.64 -6.10 3.81
N GLY A 82 4.83 -5.45 4.64
CA GLY A 82 3.43 -5.80 4.84
C GLY A 82 2.59 -5.87 3.57
N TYR A 83 2.91 -5.12 2.53
CA TYR A 83 2.24 -5.26 1.23
C TYR A 83 2.51 -6.63 0.61
N ALA A 84 3.78 -7.02 0.49
CA ALA A 84 4.17 -8.31 -0.09
C ALA A 84 3.60 -9.48 0.72
N VAL A 85 3.75 -9.45 2.04
CA VAL A 85 3.25 -10.51 2.94
C VAL A 85 1.73 -10.59 2.89
N GLY A 86 1.03 -9.46 3.00
CA GLY A 86 -0.42 -9.42 3.03
C GLY A 86 -1.04 -9.93 1.72
N TYR A 87 -0.57 -9.45 0.58
CA TYR A 87 -1.07 -9.94 -0.72
C TYR A 87 -0.66 -11.39 -1.01
N ALA A 88 0.51 -11.85 -0.58
CA ALA A 88 0.88 -13.26 -0.68
C ALA A 88 -0.10 -14.15 0.11
N ILE A 89 -0.44 -13.77 1.35
CA ILE A 89 -1.45 -14.49 2.14
C ILE A 89 -2.80 -14.50 1.44
N MET A 90 -3.27 -13.35 0.92
CA MET A 90 -4.55 -13.26 0.19
C MET A 90 -4.59 -14.16 -1.06
N GLY A 91 -3.46 -14.36 -1.73
CA GLY A 91 -3.36 -15.26 -2.89
C GLY A 91 -3.34 -16.75 -2.52
N LEU A 92 -2.88 -17.09 -1.31
CA LEU A 92 -2.66 -18.47 -0.89
C LEU A 92 -3.84 -19.09 -0.14
N THR A 93 -4.72 -18.30 0.47
CA THR A 93 -5.75 -18.85 1.39
C THR A 93 -7.05 -18.07 1.38
N GLY A 94 -8.14 -18.78 1.61
CA GLY A 94 -9.47 -18.22 1.93
C GLY A 94 -9.81 -18.29 3.42
N ALA A 95 -8.86 -18.69 4.29
CA ALA A 95 -9.12 -18.75 5.73
C ALA A 95 -9.31 -17.33 6.30
N VAL A 96 -10.50 -17.08 6.85
CA VAL A 96 -10.92 -15.75 7.34
C VAL A 96 -9.94 -15.14 8.33
N ALA A 97 -9.41 -15.92 9.26
CA ALA A 97 -8.45 -15.46 10.26
C ALA A 97 -7.14 -14.97 9.61
N LEU A 98 -6.63 -15.69 8.61
CA LEU A 98 -5.43 -15.30 7.88
C LEU A 98 -5.69 -14.08 6.97
N LEU A 99 -6.85 -14.00 6.35
CA LEU A 99 -7.27 -12.82 5.58
C LEU A 99 -7.39 -11.59 6.50
N ALA A 100 -7.94 -11.72 7.70
CA ALA A 100 -8.01 -10.64 8.67
C ALA A 100 -6.61 -10.08 9.01
N VAL A 101 -5.64 -10.97 9.27
CA VAL A 101 -4.23 -10.58 9.48
C VAL A 101 -3.64 -9.92 8.23
N ALA A 102 -3.89 -10.48 7.05
CA ALA A 102 -3.38 -9.95 5.78
C ALA A 102 -3.88 -8.52 5.51
N PHE A 103 -5.18 -8.27 5.64
CA PHE A 103 -5.75 -6.93 5.46
C PHE A 103 -5.23 -5.93 6.50
N PHE A 104 -5.08 -6.35 7.75
CA PHE A 104 -4.52 -5.52 8.80
C PHE A 104 -3.06 -5.12 8.49
N VAL A 105 -2.22 -6.07 8.07
CA VAL A 105 -0.81 -5.86 7.72
C VAL A 105 -0.67 -4.98 6.48
N VAL A 106 -1.51 -5.18 5.45
CA VAL A 106 -1.59 -4.28 4.27
C VAL A 106 -1.98 -2.86 4.69
N GLY A 107 -2.88 -2.71 5.66
CA GLY A 107 -3.24 -1.42 6.24
C GLY A 107 -2.05 -0.71 6.87
N ILE A 108 -1.25 -1.41 7.67
CA ILE A 108 -0.01 -0.87 8.26
C ILE A 108 0.96 -0.44 7.17
N ALA A 109 1.20 -1.27 6.16
CA ALA A 109 2.08 -0.94 5.06
C ALA A 109 1.61 0.32 4.30
N LYS A 110 0.32 0.39 3.97
CA LYS A 110 -0.31 1.55 3.33
C LYS A 110 -0.06 2.85 4.10
N GLY A 111 -0.37 2.87 5.38
CA GLY A 111 -0.19 4.05 6.23
C GLY A 111 1.28 4.45 6.36
N SER A 112 2.19 3.46 6.45
CA SER A 112 3.64 3.71 6.56
C SER A 112 4.20 4.34 5.29
N VAL A 113 3.79 3.88 4.11
CA VAL A 113 4.20 4.47 2.82
C VAL A 113 3.66 5.89 2.69
N ILE A 114 2.41 6.14 3.04
CA ILE A 114 1.82 7.48 3.00
C ILE A 114 2.63 8.46 3.87
N ASN A 115 2.90 8.09 5.12
CA ASN A 115 3.66 8.94 6.04
C ASN A 115 5.09 9.18 5.55
N THR A 116 5.78 8.12 5.10
CA THR A 116 7.16 8.21 4.62
C THR A 116 7.27 9.08 3.37
N CYS A 117 6.41 8.86 2.37
CA CYS A 117 6.44 9.64 1.14
C CYS A 117 6.10 11.10 1.38
N THR A 118 5.16 11.38 2.30
CA THR A 118 4.81 12.75 2.70
C THR A 118 6.02 13.49 3.26
N ILE A 119 6.75 12.88 4.19
CA ILE A 119 7.98 13.46 4.75
C ILE A 119 9.03 13.61 3.66
N LEU A 120 9.30 12.54 2.91
CA LEU A 120 10.35 12.52 1.89
C LEU A 120 10.15 13.57 0.81
N VAL A 121 8.94 13.73 0.30
CA VAL A 121 8.63 14.70 -0.75
C VAL A 121 8.58 16.12 -0.20
N SER A 122 7.99 16.33 0.99
CA SER A 122 7.90 17.66 1.57
C SER A 122 9.26 18.25 1.92
N ASP A 123 10.19 17.43 2.44
CA ASP A 123 11.50 17.89 2.88
C ASP A 123 12.48 18.08 1.72
N ASN A 124 12.25 17.41 0.58
CA ASN A 124 13.12 17.47 -0.59
C ASN A 124 12.52 18.28 -1.76
N SER A 125 11.44 19.03 -1.55
CA SER A 125 10.83 19.89 -2.55
C SER A 125 11.11 21.37 -2.25
N ALA A 126 11.58 22.13 -3.22
CA ALA A 126 11.78 23.57 -3.08
C ALA A 126 10.45 24.30 -2.83
N ASP A 127 9.38 23.90 -3.53
CA ASP A 127 8.00 24.27 -3.23
C ASP A 127 7.28 23.04 -2.67
N ARG A 128 7.04 23.06 -1.36
CA ARG A 128 6.41 21.98 -0.63
C ARG A 128 5.00 21.68 -1.11
N THR A 129 4.21 22.72 -1.36
CA THR A 129 2.82 22.57 -1.82
C THR A 129 2.76 21.94 -3.19
N ARG A 130 3.60 22.40 -4.11
CA ARG A 130 3.70 21.82 -5.45
C ARG A 130 4.17 20.38 -5.42
N GLY A 131 5.19 20.08 -4.60
CA GLY A 131 5.69 18.73 -4.41
C GLY A 131 4.62 17.76 -3.92
N MET A 132 3.86 18.16 -2.91
CA MET A 132 2.76 17.37 -2.34
C MET A 132 1.63 17.16 -3.36
N ASN A 133 1.23 18.18 -4.11
CA ASN A 133 0.20 18.06 -5.13
C ASN A 133 0.62 17.08 -6.25
N LEU A 134 1.87 17.14 -6.71
CA LEU A 134 2.41 16.21 -7.69
C LEU A 134 2.45 14.77 -7.14
N MET A 135 2.84 14.60 -5.89
CA MET A 135 2.85 13.29 -5.23
C MET A 135 1.44 12.66 -5.22
N HIS A 136 0.43 13.42 -4.79
CA HIS A 136 -0.95 12.95 -4.79
C HIS A 136 -1.49 12.69 -6.20
N SER A 137 -1.05 13.46 -7.20
CA SER A 137 -1.38 13.21 -8.61
C SER A 137 -0.78 11.87 -9.09
N CYS A 138 0.46 11.56 -8.71
CA CYS A 138 1.08 10.26 -9.00
C CYS A 138 0.27 9.11 -8.36
N TYR A 139 -0.14 9.27 -7.10
CA TYR A 139 -1.01 8.30 -6.43
C TYR A 139 -2.33 8.09 -7.17
N ALA A 140 -2.99 9.18 -7.57
CA ALA A 140 -4.25 9.12 -8.30
C ALA A 140 -4.10 8.40 -9.66
N CYS A 141 -3.00 8.63 -10.37
CA CYS A 141 -2.69 7.91 -11.61
C CYS A 141 -2.53 6.39 -11.36
N GLY A 142 -1.78 6.02 -10.31
CA GLY A 142 -1.66 4.61 -9.90
C GLY A 142 -3.00 3.98 -9.52
N ALA A 143 -3.78 4.69 -8.72
CA ALA A 143 -5.12 4.27 -8.31
C ALA A 143 -6.07 4.05 -9.50
N LEU A 144 -6.02 4.94 -10.49
CA LEU A 144 -6.81 4.83 -11.71
C LEU A 144 -6.43 3.60 -12.55
N LEU A 145 -5.14 3.28 -12.63
CA LEU A 145 -4.64 2.12 -13.40
C LEU A 145 -4.95 0.79 -12.71
N CYS A 146 -5.09 0.76 -11.39
CA CYS A 146 -5.24 -0.44 -10.59
C CYS A 146 -6.37 -1.39 -11.09
N PRO A 147 -7.63 -0.95 -11.28
CA PRO A 147 -8.70 -1.85 -11.71
C PRO A 147 -8.42 -2.50 -13.06
N PHE A 148 -7.80 -1.76 -13.99
CA PHE A 148 -7.47 -2.27 -15.32
C PHE A 148 -6.37 -3.33 -15.27
N LEU A 149 -5.32 -3.10 -14.44
CA LEU A 149 -4.24 -4.07 -14.25
C LEU A 149 -4.76 -5.36 -13.61
N ILE A 150 -5.57 -5.24 -12.56
CA ILE A 150 -6.15 -6.41 -11.88
C ILE A 150 -7.12 -7.14 -12.80
N ALA A 151 -7.99 -6.44 -13.52
CA ALA A 151 -8.92 -7.05 -14.46
C ALA A 151 -8.20 -7.79 -15.59
N ALA A 152 -7.10 -7.25 -16.10
CA ALA A 152 -6.28 -7.91 -17.11
C ALA A 152 -5.60 -9.18 -16.54
N ALA A 153 -5.03 -9.11 -15.35
CA ALA A 153 -4.38 -10.25 -14.70
C ALA A 153 -5.40 -11.33 -14.26
N ALA A 154 -6.57 -10.93 -13.76
CA ALA A 154 -7.62 -11.85 -13.32
C ALA A 154 -8.24 -12.66 -14.48
N ARG A 155 -8.10 -12.21 -15.74
CA ARG A 155 -8.49 -13.01 -16.92
C ARG A 155 -7.62 -14.28 -17.06
N VAL A 156 -6.43 -14.28 -16.50
CA VAL A 156 -5.54 -15.45 -16.51
C VAL A 156 -5.78 -16.30 -15.27
N SER A 157 -5.65 -15.72 -14.08
CA SER A 157 -6.07 -16.30 -12.79
C SER A 157 -6.19 -15.23 -11.72
N THR A 158 -7.07 -15.47 -10.75
CA THR A 158 -7.23 -14.56 -9.58
C THR A 158 -5.95 -14.54 -8.74
N GLU A 159 -5.28 -15.70 -8.57
CA GLU A 159 -4.01 -15.79 -7.85
C GLU A 159 -2.93 -14.94 -8.51
N LEU A 160 -2.81 -14.98 -9.84
CA LEU A 160 -1.84 -14.18 -10.58
C LEU A 160 -2.05 -12.68 -10.31
N ALA A 161 -3.30 -12.23 -10.30
CA ALA A 161 -3.62 -10.84 -10.02
C ALA A 161 -3.14 -10.41 -8.63
N VAL A 162 -3.34 -11.25 -7.61
CA VAL A 162 -2.94 -10.97 -6.23
C VAL A 162 -1.42 -11.08 -6.04
N PHE A 163 -0.77 -12.05 -6.65
CA PHE A 163 0.69 -12.21 -6.57
C PHE A 163 1.45 -11.10 -7.32
N LEU A 164 0.91 -10.55 -8.39
CA LEU A 164 1.48 -9.36 -9.02
C LEU A 164 1.52 -8.16 -8.07
N LEU A 165 0.47 -7.99 -7.26
CA LEU A 165 0.46 -6.96 -6.22
C LEU A 165 1.48 -7.21 -5.11
N ALA A 166 1.73 -8.46 -4.76
CA ALA A 166 2.76 -8.82 -3.79
C ALA A 166 4.19 -8.54 -4.30
N ALA A 167 4.38 -8.54 -5.62
CA ALA A 167 5.67 -8.30 -6.26
C ALA A 167 5.96 -6.81 -6.54
N MET A 168 4.97 -5.95 -6.48
CA MET A 168 5.09 -4.49 -6.66
C MET A 168 5.56 -3.78 -5.40
#